data_08b6a511d6e538ef6e13575f848568cb
#
_entry.id   08b6a511d6e538ef6e13575f848568cb
#
_cell.length_a   1.000
_cell.length_b   1.000
_cell.length_c   1.000
_cell.angle_alpha   90.00
_cell.angle_beta   90.00
_cell.angle_gamma   90.00
#
_symmetry.space_group_name_H-M   'P 1'
#
loop_
_entity.id
_entity.type
_entity.pdbx_description
1 polymer ?
#
loop_
_entity_poly.entity_id
_entity_poly.type
_entity_poly.pdbx_seq_one_letter_code
_entity_poly.pdbx_strand_id
1 'polypeptide(L)'
;MKLSDYVVDFLHEKGIKDAFLLAGGGIMHLLDSIAKSDINKYYNLHEQASAFAADGYGQFANKPALVLATTGPGATNTITGVASAYIDSIPMIVITGQVKRADITKINGVRQTGGQEIDIVSMAKGITKYAKT
;
A
#
# COMPACT_ATOMS: atom_id res chain seq x y z
N MET A 1 0.15 -22.47 0.78
CA MET A 1 0.68 -21.08 0.76
C MET A 1 -0.50 -20.13 0.55
N LYS A 2 -0.62 -19.12 1.39
CA LYS A 2 -1.63 -18.06 1.19
C LYS A 2 -1.18 -17.13 0.07
N LEU A 3 -2.12 -16.47 -0.60
CA LEU A 3 -1.78 -15.46 -1.61
C LEU A 3 -0.90 -14.34 -1.01
N SER A 4 -1.17 -13.93 0.22
CA SER A 4 -0.36 -12.92 0.91
C SER A 4 1.08 -13.37 1.18
N ASP A 5 1.31 -14.65 1.48
CA ASP A 5 2.66 -15.20 1.61
C ASP A 5 3.40 -15.09 0.27
N TYR A 6 2.76 -15.54 -0.82
CA TYR A 6 3.34 -15.42 -2.17
C TYR A 6 3.70 -13.98 -2.55
N VAL A 7 2.82 -13.02 -2.26
CA VAL A 7 3.09 -11.60 -2.56
C VAL A 7 4.30 -11.09 -1.78
N VAL A 8 4.40 -11.41 -0.50
CA VAL A 8 5.51 -10.97 0.36
C VAL A 8 6.83 -11.62 -0.06
N ASP A 9 6.81 -12.93 -0.32
CA ASP A 9 7.99 -13.68 -0.79
C ASP A 9 8.47 -13.12 -2.14
N PHE A 10 7.55 -12.91 -3.09
CA PHE A 10 7.87 -12.32 -4.39
C PHE A 10 8.52 -10.93 -4.26
N LEU A 11 7.98 -10.06 -3.41
CA LEU A 11 8.55 -8.74 -3.18
C LEU A 11 9.97 -8.84 -2.57
N HIS A 12 10.15 -9.75 -1.61
CA HIS A 12 11.46 -9.99 -1.01
C HIS A 12 12.47 -10.50 -2.04
N GLU A 13 12.09 -11.45 -2.90
CA GLU A 13 12.92 -11.96 -4.00
C GLU A 13 13.27 -10.85 -5.02
N LYS A 14 12.38 -9.87 -5.24
CA LYS A 14 12.63 -8.70 -6.09
C LYS A 14 13.48 -7.62 -5.41
N GLY A 15 13.96 -7.88 -4.20
CA GLY A 15 14.91 -7.01 -3.50
C GLY A 15 14.26 -5.97 -2.59
N ILE A 16 12.95 -6.05 -2.33
CA ILE A 16 12.30 -5.22 -1.31
C ILE A 16 12.75 -5.72 0.06
N LYS A 17 13.45 -4.87 0.79
CA LYS A 17 14.02 -5.20 2.11
C LYS A 17 13.34 -4.47 3.26
N ASP A 18 12.63 -3.41 2.96
CA ASP A 18 12.08 -2.49 3.96
C ASP A 18 10.62 -2.17 3.66
N ALA A 19 9.78 -2.22 4.69
CA ALA A 19 8.35 -1.92 4.64
C ALA A 19 7.98 -0.90 5.70
N PHE A 20 7.34 0.18 5.27
CA PHE A 20 6.78 1.23 6.11
C PHE A 20 5.27 1.07 6.16
N LEU A 21 4.68 0.98 7.35
CA LEU A 21 3.30 0.55 7.44
C LEU A 21 2.56 1.09 8.66
N LEU A 22 1.24 1.13 8.53
CA LEU A 22 0.31 1.26 9.64
C LEU A 22 -0.66 0.07 9.58
N ALA A 23 -0.79 -0.64 10.70
CA ALA A 23 -1.66 -1.81 10.79
C ALA A 23 -3.14 -1.43 10.64
N GLY A 24 -3.89 -2.27 9.94
CA GLY A 24 -5.32 -2.07 9.76
C GLY A 24 -6.03 -3.33 9.29
N GLY A 25 -7.33 -3.41 9.57
CA GLY A 25 -8.14 -4.60 9.32
C GLY A 25 -8.20 -5.05 7.86
N GLY A 26 -8.14 -4.11 6.91
CA GLY A 26 -8.20 -4.43 5.47
C GLY A 26 -6.95 -5.11 4.90
N ILE A 27 -5.86 -5.20 5.67
CA ILE A 27 -4.59 -5.83 5.25
C ILE A 27 -4.09 -6.90 6.22
N MET A 28 -4.96 -7.47 7.06
CA MET A 28 -4.56 -8.44 8.11
C MET A 28 -3.72 -9.60 7.57
N HIS A 29 -4.08 -10.16 6.42
CA HIS A 29 -3.35 -11.28 5.84
C HIS A 29 -1.95 -10.88 5.36
N LEU A 30 -1.79 -9.67 4.81
CA LEU A 30 -0.48 -9.14 4.44
C LEU A 30 0.37 -8.83 5.68
N LEU A 31 -0.24 -8.31 6.74
CA LEU A 31 0.44 -8.08 8.02
C LEU A 31 0.95 -9.39 8.64
N ASP A 32 0.15 -10.45 8.62
CA ASP A 32 0.57 -11.77 9.11
C ASP A 32 1.73 -12.33 8.28
N SER A 33 1.68 -12.19 6.95
CA SER A 33 2.74 -12.68 6.07
C SER A 33 4.02 -11.87 6.21
N ILE A 34 3.92 -10.53 6.27
CA ILE A 34 5.11 -9.68 6.43
C ILE A 34 5.76 -9.83 7.81
N ALA A 35 4.95 -10.09 8.85
CA ALA A 35 5.46 -10.36 10.20
C ALA A 35 6.38 -11.58 10.24
N LYS A 36 6.14 -12.56 9.37
CA LYS A 36 6.88 -13.83 9.27
C LYS A 36 8.04 -13.77 8.26
N SER A 37 8.16 -12.70 7.49
CA SER A 37 9.18 -12.53 6.46
C SER A 37 10.46 -11.87 7.00
N ASP A 38 11.51 -11.90 6.18
CA ASP A 38 12.78 -11.22 6.45
C ASP A 38 12.78 -9.73 6.05
N ILE A 39 11.65 -9.20 5.58
CA ILE A 39 11.51 -7.77 5.29
C ILE A 39 11.48 -7.00 6.62
N ASN A 40 12.29 -5.97 6.76
CA ASN A 40 12.28 -5.07 7.92
C ASN A 40 10.95 -4.32 8.00
N LYS A 41 10.40 -4.15 9.19
CA LYS A 41 9.09 -3.55 9.43
C LYS A 41 9.22 -2.28 10.26
N TYR A 42 8.78 -1.16 9.70
CA TYR A 42 8.75 0.14 10.37
C TYR A 42 7.31 0.60 10.53
N TYR A 43 6.81 0.54 11.75
CA TYR A 43 5.45 0.93 12.08
C TYR A 43 5.38 2.43 12.34
N ASN A 44 4.54 3.12 11.57
CA ASN A 44 4.30 4.55 11.72
C ASN A 44 2.93 4.79 12.38
N LEU A 45 2.69 6.01 12.83
CA LEU A 45 1.44 6.41 13.47
C LEU A 45 0.44 7.05 12.47
N HIS A 46 0.84 7.18 11.21
CA HIS A 46 0.02 7.74 10.13
C HIS A 46 0.53 7.24 8.78
N GLU A 47 -0.37 6.92 7.86
CA GLU A 47 0.00 6.35 6.54
C GLU A 47 0.78 7.33 5.66
N GLN A 48 0.51 8.62 5.79
CA GLN A 48 1.30 9.65 5.11
C GLN A 48 2.77 9.61 5.58
N ALA A 49 2.99 9.42 6.88
CA ALA A 49 4.35 9.26 7.41
C ALA A 49 5.02 8.00 6.85
N SER A 50 4.28 6.89 6.69
CA SER A 50 4.80 5.69 6.03
C SER A 50 5.23 5.96 4.59
N ALA A 51 4.41 6.69 3.83
CA ALA A 51 4.71 7.02 2.44
C ALA A 51 5.92 7.96 2.33
N PHE A 52 6.02 9.00 3.17
CA PHE A 52 7.21 9.87 3.21
C PHE A 52 8.47 9.16 3.71
N ALA A 53 8.34 8.22 4.65
CA ALA A 53 9.48 7.42 5.08
C ALA A 53 10.01 6.53 3.94
N ALA A 54 9.10 5.94 3.15
CA ALA A 54 9.47 5.17 1.96
C ALA A 54 10.09 6.05 0.86
N ASP A 55 9.59 7.27 0.68
CA ASP A 55 10.16 8.27 -0.23
C ASP A 55 11.61 8.62 0.18
N GLY A 56 11.82 9.03 1.44
CA GLY A 56 13.16 9.31 1.96
C GLY A 56 14.11 8.12 1.89
N TYR A 57 13.61 6.91 2.15
CA TYR A 57 14.37 5.67 1.96
C TYR A 57 14.79 5.50 0.50
N GLY A 58 13.86 5.69 -0.44
CA GLY A 58 14.13 5.58 -1.86
C GLY A 58 15.19 6.58 -2.35
N GLN A 59 15.12 7.81 -1.84
CA GLN A 59 16.13 8.84 -2.14
C GLN A 59 17.52 8.47 -1.62
N PHE A 60 17.60 7.98 -0.39
CA PHE A 60 18.89 7.63 0.22
C PHE A 60 19.46 6.33 -0.31
N ALA A 61 18.66 5.26 -0.39
CA ALA A 61 19.11 3.92 -0.73
C ALA A 61 19.12 3.64 -2.24
N ASN A 62 18.48 4.49 -3.05
CA ASN A 62 18.23 4.27 -4.48
C ASN A 62 17.59 2.88 -4.75
N LYS A 63 16.64 2.50 -3.90
CA LYS A 63 15.92 1.23 -3.94
C LYS A 63 14.46 1.45 -3.58
N PRO A 64 13.53 0.70 -4.16
CA PRO A 64 12.13 0.78 -3.77
C PRO A 64 11.92 0.24 -2.36
N ALA A 65 11.06 0.90 -1.59
CA ALA A 65 10.48 0.39 -0.36
C ALA A 65 9.01 0.01 -0.55
N LEU A 66 8.49 -0.83 0.35
CA LEU A 66 7.09 -1.18 0.41
C LEU A 66 6.36 -0.25 1.39
N VAL A 67 5.21 0.26 0.97
CA VAL A 67 4.23 0.91 1.85
C VAL A 67 3.00 0.01 1.96
N LEU A 68 2.57 -0.28 3.18
CA LEU A 68 1.32 -1.01 3.44
C LEU A 68 0.34 -0.11 4.19
N ALA A 69 -0.85 0.05 3.64
CA ALA A 69 -1.93 0.81 4.25
C ALA A 69 -3.26 0.06 4.13
N THR A 70 -4.16 0.29 5.05
CA THR A 70 -5.48 -0.34 5.03
C THR A 70 -6.40 0.26 3.98
N THR A 71 -7.63 -0.23 3.92
CA THR A 71 -8.70 0.19 3.00
C THR A 71 -9.10 1.66 3.23
N GLY A 72 -9.63 2.30 2.20
CA GLY A 72 -10.32 3.59 2.27
C GLY A 72 -9.43 4.73 2.75
N PRO A 73 -9.77 5.41 3.87
CA PRO A 73 -8.99 6.54 4.38
C PRO A 73 -7.51 6.21 4.64
N GLY A 74 -7.18 4.98 5.04
CA GLY A 74 -5.79 4.54 5.17
C GLY A 74 -5.05 4.58 3.82
N ALA A 75 -5.69 4.10 2.77
CA ALA A 75 -5.14 4.16 1.42
C ALA A 75 -4.99 5.62 0.93
N THR A 76 -6.01 6.46 1.11
CA THR A 76 -5.95 7.86 0.65
C THR A 76 -4.93 8.70 1.41
N ASN A 77 -4.65 8.39 2.66
CA ASN A 77 -3.60 9.05 3.44
C ASN A 77 -2.19 8.86 2.85
N THR A 78 -1.98 7.85 2.00
CA THR A 78 -0.67 7.66 1.34
C THR A 78 -0.46 8.59 0.15
N ILE A 79 -1.51 9.19 -0.42
CA ILE A 79 -1.48 9.90 -1.71
C ILE A 79 -0.45 11.05 -1.70
N THR A 80 -0.35 11.82 -0.63
CA THR A 80 0.60 12.95 -0.56
C THR A 80 2.05 12.47 -0.71
N GLY A 81 2.45 11.41 0.01
CA GLY A 81 3.79 10.85 -0.11
C GLY A 81 4.04 10.16 -1.46
N VAL A 82 3.00 9.53 -2.04
CA VAL A 82 3.08 8.96 -3.39
C VAL A 82 3.27 10.07 -4.44
N ALA A 83 2.58 11.20 -4.30
CA ALA A 83 2.75 12.34 -5.19
C ALA A 83 4.15 12.95 -5.09
N SER A 84 4.71 13.06 -3.87
CA SER A 84 6.10 13.49 -3.64
C SER A 84 7.08 12.56 -4.38
N ALA A 85 6.99 11.27 -4.13
CA ALA A 85 7.85 10.28 -4.78
C ALA A 85 7.71 10.28 -6.31
N TYR A 86 6.49 10.50 -6.83
CA TYR A 86 6.23 10.59 -8.27
C TYR A 86 6.93 11.81 -8.91
N ILE A 87 6.83 12.99 -8.28
CA ILE A 87 7.45 14.24 -8.77
C ILE A 87 8.98 14.07 -8.84
N ASP A 88 9.57 13.44 -7.83
CA ASP A 88 11.03 13.28 -7.72
C ASP A 88 11.53 11.97 -8.37
N SER A 89 10.64 11.21 -9.01
CA SER A 89 10.96 9.92 -9.65
C SER A 89 11.56 8.88 -8.69
N ILE A 90 11.13 8.89 -7.43
CA ILE A 90 11.58 7.96 -6.41
C ILE A 90 10.78 6.65 -6.50
N PRO A 91 11.46 5.48 -6.58
CA PRO A 91 10.76 4.21 -6.69
C PRO A 91 10.08 3.81 -5.37
N MET A 92 8.78 3.49 -5.45
CA MET A 92 7.97 3.07 -4.31
C MET A 92 6.95 2.03 -4.76
N ILE A 93 6.69 1.05 -3.91
CA ILE A 93 5.57 0.11 -4.07
C ILE A 93 4.58 0.37 -2.95
N VAL A 94 3.34 0.64 -3.30
CA VAL A 94 2.26 0.84 -2.33
C VAL A 94 1.22 -0.25 -2.52
N ILE A 95 0.94 -0.99 -1.46
CA ILE A 95 -0.14 -1.99 -1.43
C ILE A 95 -1.15 -1.54 -0.39
N THR A 96 -2.39 -1.38 -0.82
CA THR A 96 -3.49 -0.98 0.07
C THR A 96 -4.53 -2.08 0.17
N GLY A 97 -5.21 -2.12 1.30
CA GLY A 97 -6.39 -2.96 1.46
C GLY A 97 -7.52 -2.55 0.53
N GLN A 98 -8.42 -3.48 0.28
CA GLN A 98 -9.71 -3.24 -0.34
C GLN A 98 -10.77 -4.09 0.37
N VAL A 99 -12.03 -3.72 0.22
CA VAL A 99 -13.16 -4.52 0.69
C VAL A 99 -13.22 -5.86 -0.04
N LYS A 100 -13.96 -6.82 0.50
CA LYS A 100 -14.17 -8.11 -0.16
C LYS A 100 -14.68 -7.90 -1.58
N ARG A 101 -14.25 -8.74 -2.50
CA ARG A 101 -14.63 -8.64 -3.92
C ARG A 101 -16.15 -8.62 -4.14
N ALA A 102 -16.90 -9.32 -3.28
CA ALA A 102 -18.36 -9.33 -3.32
C ALA A 102 -18.98 -7.99 -2.88
N ASP A 103 -18.25 -7.23 -2.06
CA ASP A 103 -18.72 -5.98 -1.46
C ASP A 103 -18.25 -4.74 -2.24
N ILE A 104 -17.49 -4.93 -3.33
CA ILE A 104 -17.11 -3.81 -4.21
C ILE A 104 -18.36 -3.29 -4.89
N THR A 105 -18.62 -1.99 -4.75
CA THR A 105 -19.83 -1.34 -5.26
C THR A 105 -20.00 -1.56 -6.75
N LYS A 106 -21.09 -2.21 -7.12
CA LYS A 106 -21.52 -2.44 -8.52
C LYS A 106 -22.94 -1.96 -8.76
N ILE A 107 -23.57 -1.42 -7.73
CA ILE A 107 -24.98 -1.04 -7.77
C ILE A 107 -25.08 0.46 -8.09
N ASN A 108 -25.77 0.79 -9.19
CA ASN A 108 -26.02 2.18 -9.56
C ASN A 108 -26.82 2.91 -8.46
N GLY A 109 -26.41 4.14 -8.15
CA GLY A 109 -27.06 4.98 -7.16
C GLY A 109 -26.64 4.74 -5.71
N VAL A 110 -25.75 3.77 -5.47
CA VAL A 110 -25.19 3.51 -4.14
C VAL A 110 -23.72 4.00 -4.12
N ARG A 111 -23.37 4.80 -3.12
CA ARG A 111 -22.04 5.38 -2.99
C ARG A 111 -20.97 4.36 -2.62
N GLN A 112 -21.30 3.41 -1.74
CA GLN A 112 -20.44 2.33 -1.29
C GLN A 112 -21.29 1.15 -0.81
N THR A 113 -20.73 -0.06 -0.89
CA THR A 113 -21.32 -1.28 -0.34
C THR A 113 -20.45 -1.82 0.79
N GLY A 114 -19.16 -1.88 0.60
CA GLY A 114 -18.21 -2.28 1.64
C GLY A 114 -17.83 -1.14 2.58
N GLY A 115 -17.55 -1.46 3.84
CA GLY A 115 -17.11 -0.47 4.84
C GLY A 115 -15.81 0.20 4.40
N GLN A 116 -15.78 1.53 4.37
CA GLN A 116 -14.62 2.33 3.95
C GLN A 116 -14.17 2.08 2.51
N GLU A 117 -15.04 1.57 1.65
CA GLU A 117 -14.74 1.36 0.24
C GLU A 117 -14.46 2.69 -0.46
N ILE A 118 -13.38 2.72 -1.24
CA ILE A 118 -13.04 3.85 -2.11
C ILE A 118 -12.30 3.35 -3.36
N ASP A 119 -12.45 4.05 -4.48
CA ASP A 119 -11.67 3.79 -5.69
C ASP A 119 -10.32 4.49 -5.62
N ILE A 120 -9.43 3.93 -4.83
CA ILE A 120 -8.06 4.45 -4.66
C ILE A 120 -7.25 4.38 -5.97
N VAL A 121 -7.54 3.41 -6.82
CA VAL A 121 -6.84 3.24 -8.10
C VAL A 121 -7.09 4.45 -9.01
N SER A 122 -8.35 4.89 -9.17
CA SER A 122 -8.66 6.09 -9.94
C SER A 122 -8.03 7.35 -9.33
N MET A 123 -7.95 7.45 -8.00
CA MET A 123 -7.32 8.59 -7.33
C MET A 123 -5.81 8.63 -7.53
N ALA A 124 -5.14 7.47 -7.50
CA ALA A 124 -3.69 7.38 -7.62
C ALA A 124 -3.17 7.33 -9.06
N LYS A 125 -4.02 7.06 -10.05
CA LYS A 125 -3.63 6.82 -11.44
C LYS A 125 -2.81 7.94 -12.06
N GLY A 126 -3.07 9.19 -11.69
CA GLY A 126 -2.37 10.36 -12.23
C GLY A 126 -0.97 10.59 -11.63
N ILE A 127 -0.64 9.90 -10.54
CA ILE A 127 0.62 10.07 -9.78
C ILE A 127 1.36 8.74 -9.61
N THR A 128 1.05 7.76 -10.42
CA THR A 128 1.71 6.44 -10.40
C THR A 128 2.00 5.96 -11.81
N LYS A 129 3.08 5.23 -11.97
CA LYS A 129 3.39 4.55 -13.23
C LYS A 129 2.43 3.38 -13.50
N TYR A 130 1.91 2.77 -12.45
CA TYR A 130 0.98 1.64 -12.50
C TYR A 130 0.08 1.66 -11.27
N ALA A 131 -1.23 1.56 -11.49
CA ALA A 131 -2.23 1.43 -10.43
C ALA A 131 -3.32 0.46 -10.87
N LYS A 132 -3.58 -0.55 -10.06
CA LYS A 132 -4.57 -1.59 -10.35
C LYS A 132 -5.09 -2.26 -9.06
N THR A 133 -6.34 -2.74 -9.11
CA THR A 133 -6.95 -3.66 -8.15
C THR A 133 -6.90 -5.09 -8.68
#